data_b24c24d85c28922d10df7885f4aa5554
#
_entry.id   b24c24d85c28922d10df7885f4aa5554
#
_cell.length_a   1.000
_cell.length_b   1.000
_cell.length_c   1.000
_cell.angle_alpha   90.00
_cell.angle_beta   90.00
_cell.angle_gamma   90.00
#
_symmetry.space_group_name_H-M   'P 1'
#
loop_
_entity.id
_entity.type
_entity.pdbx_description
1 polymer ?
#
loop_
_entity_poly.entity_id
_entity_poly.type
_entity_poly.pdbx_seq_one_letter_code
_entity_poly.pdbx_strand_id
1 'polypeptide(L)'
;MKKNILKILLFLVLANVGFGDVAQILGDYYSIDKGKVYYGNEILEGANPKTAELIGFSLLKDDKNVYYMGEKIKDVKIKNFEKLGKNYWKNDNKIYYRDEKIENADIMSFKVLNKDYAKDKNHVYSGSEAIDSSLSEKIKDPKTFEFLPNGIIYDVWLYGKDKYNVYYIENKMINCFDSYYFIYEVEGINKDKVEVLNKWFIKDDKNIYFKGKILEGADYNTFEVLPNGDGKDKNRSYEYLTKDKWKWF
;
A
#
# COMPACT_ATOMS: atom_id res chain seq x y z
N MET A 1 35.34 1.26 -15.55
CA MET A 1 35.30 2.65 -15.04
C MET A 1 34.63 3.55 -16.08
N LYS A 2 33.83 4.53 -15.68
CA LYS A 2 33.03 5.51 -16.50
C LYS A 2 31.68 5.00 -16.97
N LYS A 3 30.65 5.09 -16.09
CA LYS A 3 29.24 5.26 -16.43
C LYS A 3 28.41 5.55 -15.16
N ASN A 4 28.68 6.61 -14.41
CA ASN A 4 27.81 7.08 -13.32
C ASN A 4 27.98 8.57 -13.01
N ILE A 5 28.11 9.42 -14.04
CA ILE A 5 28.24 10.88 -13.88
C ILE A 5 27.26 11.64 -14.78
N LEU A 6 26.05 11.12 -14.98
CA LEU A 6 25.06 11.84 -15.83
C LEU A 6 23.66 11.94 -15.20
N LYS A 7 23.54 11.96 -13.88
CA LYS A 7 22.25 12.21 -13.20
C LYS A 7 22.25 13.35 -12.18
N ILE A 8 23.33 14.13 -12.08
CA ILE A 8 23.44 15.25 -11.12
C ILE A 8 23.50 16.63 -11.81
N LEU A 9 23.42 16.70 -13.13
CA LEU A 9 23.63 17.97 -13.86
C LEU A 9 22.39 18.53 -14.55
N LEU A 10 21.18 18.26 -14.07
CA LEU A 10 19.98 18.91 -14.59
C LEU A 10 19.29 19.83 -13.55
N PHE A 11 19.99 20.23 -12.50
CA PHE A 11 19.45 21.11 -11.45
C PHE A 11 20.20 22.45 -11.29
N LEU A 12 21.07 22.82 -12.23
CA LEU A 12 21.92 24.01 -12.08
C LEU A 12 22.08 24.85 -13.33
N VAL A 13 21.02 25.10 -14.10
CA VAL A 13 21.05 26.19 -15.08
C VAL A 13 19.63 26.79 -15.20
N LEU A 14 19.24 27.60 -14.22
CA LEU A 14 18.25 28.68 -14.37
C LEU A 14 18.46 29.73 -13.25
N ALA A 15 19.71 30.05 -12.96
CA ALA A 15 20.04 31.24 -12.18
C ALA A 15 20.54 32.31 -13.15
N ASN A 16 19.71 33.34 -13.38
CA ASN A 16 19.93 34.63 -14.02
C ASN A 16 19.12 34.87 -15.31
N VAL A 17 17.83 34.86 -15.17
CA VAL A 17 16.97 35.72 -16.00
C VAL A 17 15.98 36.38 -15.04
N GLY A 18 15.99 37.71 -14.94
CA GLY A 18 15.10 38.49 -14.09
C GLY A 18 13.66 38.47 -14.60
N PHE A 19 13.00 37.36 -14.39
CA PHE A 19 11.56 37.20 -14.40
C PHE A 19 11.14 36.92 -12.96
N GLY A 20 10.08 37.58 -12.51
CA GLY A 20 9.58 37.49 -11.14
C GLY A 20 9.58 36.06 -10.60
N ASP A 21 9.88 35.89 -9.33
CA ASP A 21 10.05 34.60 -8.63
C ASP A 21 8.96 33.62 -9.03
N VAL A 22 9.32 32.64 -9.88
CA VAL A 22 8.41 31.56 -10.23
C VAL A 22 8.32 30.63 -9.03
N ALA A 23 7.12 30.39 -8.54
CA ALA A 23 6.89 29.49 -7.42
C ALA A 23 7.47 28.10 -7.73
N GLN A 24 8.30 27.57 -6.82
CA GLN A 24 8.80 26.22 -6.91
C GLN A 24 7.73 25.24 -6.44
N ILE A 25 7.21 24.40 -7.33
CA ILE A 25 6.23 23.36 -7.00
C ILE A 25 7.01 22.14 -6.46
N LEU A 26 6.70 21.73 -5.23
CA LEU A 26 7.23 20.53 -4.60
C LEU A 26 6.40 19.28 -4.92
N GLY A 27 5.09 19.44 -5.14
CA GLY A 27 4.09 18.40 -5.38
C GLY A 27 3.06 18.31 -4.26
N ASP A 28 2.01 17.54 -4.46
CA ASP A 28 0.94 17.27 -3.48
C ASP A 28 0.41 18.55 -2.80
N TYR A 29 0.17 19.61 -3.60
CA TYR A 29 -0.25 20.95 -3.16
C TYR A 29 0.82 21.77 -2.41
N TYR A 30 2.04 21.29 -2.21
CA TYR A 30 3.12 22.07 -1.62
C TYR A 30 3.90 22.87 -2.66
N SER A 31 4.20 24.10 -2.32
CA SER A 31 5.03 25.01 -3.12
C SER A 31 5.89 25.91 -2.25
N ILE A 32 6.94 26.48 -2.87
CA ILE A 32 7.75 27.55 -2.28
C ILE A 32 7.61 28.77 -3.17
N ASP A 33 7.17 29.88 -2.60
CA ASP A 33 7.09 31.16 -3.27
C ASP A 33 7.56 32.29 -2.31
N LYS A 34 8.30 33.23 -2.84
CA LYS A 34 8.80 34.41 -2.08
C LYS A 34 9.42 34.05 -0.72
N GLY A 35 10.16 32.94 -0.68
CA GLY A 35 10.85 32.48 0.53
C GLY A 35 9.92 31.91 1.60
N LYS A 36 8.71 31.49 1.25
CA LYS A 36 7.76 30.83 2.15
C LYS A 36 7.30 29.51 1.57
N VAL A 37 6.96 28.56 2.44
CA VAL A 37 6.34 27.30 2.06
C VAL A 37 4.82 27.44 2.12
N TYR A 38 4.13 26.89 1.14
CA TYR A 38 2.66 26.90 1.06
C TYR A 38 2.12 25.49 0.93
N TYR A 39 0.91 25.31 1.45
CA TYR A 39 0.05 24.17 1.12
C TYR A 39 -1.23 24.74 0.50
N GLY A 40 -1.46 24.48 -0.79
CA GLY A 40 -2.47 25.20 -1.57
C GLY A 40 -2.19 26.70 -1.59
N ASN A 41 -3.09 27.49 -1.04
CA ASN A 41 -2.97 28.95 -0.95
C ASN A 41 -2.56 29.43 0.46
N GLU A 42 -2.37 28.53 1.42
CA GLU A 42 -2.08 28.86 2.81
C GLU A 42 -0.58 28.77 3.12
N ILE A 43 -0.07 29.76 3.86
CA ILE A 43 1.32 29.75 4.29
C ILE A 43 1.49 28.70 5.38
N LEU A 44 2.50 27.85 5.20
CA LEU A 44 2.92 26.88 6.20
C LEU A 44 3.81 27.56 7.23
N GLU A 45 3.18 28.12 8.26
CA GLU A 45 3.89 28.95 9.25
C GLU A 45 5.01 28.19 9.96
N GLY A 46 6.20 28.79 9.99
CA GLY A 46 7.39 28.22 10.62
C GLY A 46 8.11 27.14 9.82
N ALA A 47 7.64 26.81 8.61
CA ALA A 47 8.35 25.91 7.71
C ALA A 47 9.57 26.61 7.08
N ASN A 48 10.69 25.87 6.99
CA ASN A 48 11.91 26.37 6.41
C ASN A 48 11.97 26.05 4.90
N PRO A 49 11.82 27.04 3.99
CA PRO A 49 11.81 26.76 2.55
C PRO A 49 13.13 26.23 2.00
N LYS A 50 14.24 26.46 2.71
CA LYS A 50 15.56 25.96 2.27
C LYS A 50 15.76 24.49 2.50
N THR A 51 15.00 23.88 3.39
CA THR A 51 15.12 22.46 3.78
C THR A 51 13.83 21.69 3.60
N ALA A 52 12.76 22.35 3.11
CA ALA A 52 11.48 21.72 2.81
C ALA A 52 11.61 20.64 1.73
N GLU A 53 11.19 19.42 2.03
CA GLU A 53 11.29 18.26 1.20
C GLU A 53 10.00 17.42 1.28
N LEU A 54 9.40 17.11 0.14
CA LEU A 54 8.29 16.17 0.07
C LEU A 54 8.79 14.74 0.22
N ILE A 55 8.33 14.05 1.25
CA ILE A 55 8.83 12.72 1.63
C ILE A 55 7.83 11.58 1.43
N GLY A 56 6.57 11.92 1.21
CA GLY A 56 5.47 10.98 0.98
C GLY A 56 4.25 11.67 0.37
N PHE A 57 3.13 10.97 0.29
CA PHE A 57 1.87 11.58 -0.14
C PHE A 57 1.44 12.66 0.84
N SER A 58 1.42 13.90 0.39
CA SER A 58 1.13 15.11 1.19
C SER A 58 1.93 15.20 2.50
N LEU A 59 3.07 14.52 2.58
CA LEU A 59 3.95 14.50 3.74
C LEU A 59 5.23 15.27 3.42
N LEU A 60 5.43 16.40 4.08
CA LEU A 60 6.58 17.27 3.94
C LEU A 60 7.38 17.32 5.23
N LYS A 61 8.68 17.40 5.14
CA LYS A 61 9.55 17.73 6.27
C LYS A 61 10.45 18.92 5.96
N ASP A 62 10.92 19.59 7.01
CA ASP A 62 12.05 20.52 6.96
C ASP A 62 13.14 20.10 7.99
N ASP A 63 14.01 21.00 8.34
CA ASP A 63 15.07 20.77 9.34
C ASP A 63 14.56 20.73 10.79
N LYS A 64 13.29 21.04 11.05
CA LYS A 64 12.69 21.13 12.40
C LYS A 64 11.44 20.30 12.58
N ASN A 65 10.62 20.18 11.55
CA ASN A 65 9.25 19.69 11.66
C ASN A 65 8.90 18.69 10.55
N VAL A 66 7.82 17.96 10.78
CA VAL A 66 7.11 17.16 9.77
C VAL A 66 5.69 17.71 9.66
N TYR A 67 5.17 17.77 8.43
CA TYR A 67 3.84 18.30 8.11
C TYR A 67 3.09 17.30 7.26
N TYR A 68 1.79 17.18 7.52
CA TYR A 68 0.89 16.38 6.69
C TYR A 68 -0.31 17.24 6.28
N MET A 69 -0.59 17.32 4.97
CA MET A 69 -1.68 18.14 4.41
C MET A 69 -1.68 19.58 4.94
N GLY A 70 -0.49 20.19 5.08
CA GLY A 70 -0.34 21.56 5.60
C GLY A 70 -0.30 21.67 7.13
N GLU A 71 -0.65 20.63 7.86
CA GLU A 71 -0.66 20.65 9.32
C GLU A 71 0.63 20.08 9.91
N LYS A 72 1.15 20.76 10.93
CA LYS A 72 2.35 20.30 11.65
C LYS A 72 2.02 19.09 12.52
N ILE A 73 2.78 18.00 12.35
CA ILE A 73 2.68 16.83 13.23
C ILE A 73 3.36 17.14 14.57
N LYS A 74 2.59 17.03 15.65
CA LYS A 74 3.06 17.36 17.02
C LYS A 74 4.00 16.30 17.56
N ASP A 75 4.87 16.69 18.51
CA ASP A 75 5.75 15.81 19.28
C ASP A 75 6.75 14.98 18.47
N VAL A 76 7.10 15.46 17.27
CA VAL A 76 8.13 14.87 16.42
C VAL A 76 9.44 15.62 16.56
N LYS A 77 10.52 14.90 16.89
CA LYS A 77 11.90 15.43 16.90
C LYS A 77 12.60 15.05 15.61
N ILE A 78 12.70 15.97 14.69
CA ILE A 78 13.20 15.71 13.34
C ILE A 78 14.57 15.01 13.28
N LYS A 79 15.44 15.25 14.26
CA LYS A 79 16.76 14.61 14.35
C LYS A 79 16.72 13.08 14.43
N ASN A 80 15.60 12.51 14.88
CA ASN A 80 15.36 11.09 15.05
C ASN A 80 14.43 10.53 13.96
N PHE A 81 14.12 11.36 12.97
CA PHE A 81 13.30 10.97 11.84
C PHE A 81 14.06 10.00 10.93
N GLU A 82 13.42 8.89 10.57
CA GLU A 82 13.89 7.95 9.56
C GLU A 82 12.74 7.54 8.64
N LYS A 83 12.93 7.74 7.34
CA LYS A 83 11.98 7.28 6.32
C LYS A 83 12.12 5.77 6.12
N LEU A 84 11.03 5.03 6.32
CA LEU A 84 10.98 3.57 6.13
C LEU A 84 10.42 3.20 4.75
N GLY A 85 9.57 4.03 4.19
CA GLY A 85 8.94 3.83 2.89
C GLY A 85 8.27 5.09 2.39
N LYS A 86 7.38 4.97 1.39
CA LYS A 86 6.75 6.14 0.77
C LYS A 86 5.86 6.92 1.75
N ASN A 87 5.06 6.21 2.56
CA ASN A 87 4.15 6.81 3.53
C ASN A 87 4.48 6.40 4.98
N TYR A 88 5.48 5.50 5.16
CA TYR A 88 5.89 5.02 6.47
C TYR A 88 7.20 5.66 6.91
N TRP A 89 7.26 6.06 8.15
CA TRP A 89 8.44 6.63 8.78
C TRP A 89 8.46 6.33 10.27
N LYS A 90 9.62 6.48 10.88
CA LYS A 90 9.76 6.36 12.33
C LYS A 90 10.38 7.59 12.94
N ASN A 91 10.08 7.80 14.22
CA ASN A 91 10.69 8.81 15.06
C ASN A 91 10.84 8.25 16.46
N ASP A 92 12.08 8.20 16.94
CA ASP A 92 12.41 7.47 18.17
C ASP A 92 11.89 6.01 18.11
N ASN A 93 11.09 5.63 19.10
CA ASN A 93 10.50 4.30 19.24
C ASN A 93 9.05 4.26 18.76
N LYS A 94 8.69 5.06 17.76
CA LYS A 94 7.33 5.11 17.22
C LYS A 94 7.37 4.97 15.70
N ILE A 95 6.45 4.18 15.16
CA ILE A 95 6.21 4.05 13.72
C ILE A 95 4.97 4.86 13.36
N TYR A 96 5.01 5.50 12.20
CA TYR A 96 3.93 6.30 11.67
C TYR A 96 3.61 5.89 10.23
N TYR A 97 2.34 5.97 9.90
CA TYR A 97 1.84 6.02 8.54
C TYR A 97 1.24 7.40 8.31
N ARG A 98 1.82 8.19 7.40
CA ARG A 98 1.46 9.60 7.21
C ARG A 98 1.58 10.39 8.53
N ASP A 99 0.47 10.87 9.10
CA ASP A 99 0.39 11.59 10.38
C ASP A 99 -0.03 10.68 11.54
N GLU A 100 -0.48 9.47 11.27
CA GLU A 100 -1.00 8.56 12.27
C GLU A 100 0.07 7.63 12.84
N LYS A 101 0.13 7.55 14.15
CA LYS A 101 0.98 6.59 14.85
C LYS A 101 0.40 5.18 14.73
N ILE A 102 1.24 4.21 14.37
CA ILE A 102 0.87 2.80 14.38
C ILE A 102 1.02 2.28 15.81
N GLU A 103 -0.10 1.99 16.46
CA GLU A 103 -0.09 1.51 17.82
C GLU A 103 0.44 0.08 17.92
N ASN A 104 1.25 -0.18 18.92
CA ASN A 104 1.83 -1.50 19.23
C ASN A 104 2.73 -2.11 18.14
N ALA A 105 3.17 -1.34 17.15
CA ALA A 105 4.10 -1.83 16.14
C ALA A 105 5.43 -2.27 16.77
N ASP A 106 5.91 -3.46 16.40
CA ASP A 106 7.23 -3.94 16.79
C ASP A 106 8.30 -3.35 15.87
N ILE A 107 8.99 -2.33 16.35
CA ILE A 107 9.95 -1.55 15.58
C ILE A 107 11.08 -2.40 15.01
N MET A 108 11.53 -3.39 15.76
CA MET A 108 12.69 -4.21 15.40
C MET A 108 12.42 -5.14 14.22
N SER A 109 11.16 -5.53 14.02
CA SER A 109 10.75 -6.41 12.93
C SER A 109 9.89 -5.71 11.88
N PHE A 110 9.62 -4.40 12.06
CA PHE A 110 8.76 -3.66 11.14
C PHE A 110 9.37 -3.58 9.75
N LYS A 111 8.57 -3.95 8.75
CA LYS A 111 8.97 -3.97 7.35
C LYS A 111 7.86 -3.40 6.47
N VAL A 112 8.20 -2.38 5.71
CA VAL A 112 7.31 -1.84 4.69
C VAL A 112 7.25 -2.79 3.50
N LEU A 113 6.05 -3.16 3.07
CA LEU A 113 5.79 -4.02 1.92
C LEU A 113 5.57 -3.19 0.65
N ASN A 114 4.82 -2.10 0.77
CA ASN A 114 4.64 -1.11 -0.31
C ASN A 114 4.24 0.26 0.28
N LYS A 115 3.65 1.14 -0.53
CA LYS A 115 3.27 2.50 -0.07
C LYS A 115 2.23 2.52 1.04
N ASP A 116 1.34 1.52 1.10
CA ASP A 116 0.19 1.48 2.01
C ASP A 116 0.15 0.23 2.90
N TYR A 117 1.05 -0.74 2.69
CA TYR A 117 1.10 -1.95 3.49
C TYR A 117 2.47 -2.15 4.14
N ALA A 118 2.41 -2.63 5.37
CA ALA A 118 3.58 -3.01 6.16
C ALA A 118 3.29 -4.25 6.99
N LYS A 119 4.31 -4.79 7.64
CA LYS A 119 4.17 -5.89 8.60
C LYS A 119 5.22 -5.79 9.69
N ASP A 120 4.96 -6.45 10.80
CA ASP A 120 5.97 -6.81 11.77
C ASP A 120 5.83 -8.31 12.15
N LYS A 121 6.43 -8.74 13.25
CA LYS A 121 6.32 -10.12 13.70
C LYS A 121 4.94 -10.51 14.22
N ASN A 122 4.09 -9.52 14.57
CA ASN A 122 2.80 -9.70 15.22
C ASN A 122 1.64 -9.47 14.27
N HIS A 123 1.78 -8.50 13.34
CA HIS A 123 0.68 -7.98 12.52
C HIS A 123 1.08 -7.68 11.08
N VAL A 124 0.08 -7.68 10.21
CA VAL A 124 0.11 -7.05 8.88
C VAL A 124 -0.75 -5.80 8.94
N TYR A 125 -0.24 -4.70 8.38
CA TYR A 125 -0.87 -3.38 8.44
C TYR A 125 -1.32 -2.91 7.07
N SER A 126 -2.47 -2.25 7.02
CA SER A 126 -2.89 -1.39 5.92
C SER A 126 -3.00 0.04 6.46
N GLY A 127 -2.16 0.93 5.96
CA GLY A 127 -2.03 2.24 6.58
C GLY A 127 -1.51 2.13 8.02
N SER A 128 -2.22 2.76 8.94
CA SER A 128 -1.94 2.74 10.38
C SER A 128 -2.56 1.56 11.13
N GLU A 129 -3.46 0.82 10.50
CA GLU A 129 -4.27 -0.21 11.14
C GLU A 129 -3.76 -1.62 10.87
N ALA A 130 -3.78 -2.48 11.89
CA ALA A 130 -3.55 -3.91 11.73
C ALA A 130 -4.78 -4.56 11.07
N ILE A 131 -4.59 -5.19 9.90
CA ILE A 131 -5.69 -5.81 9.14
C ILE A 131 -6.18 -7.12 9.74
N ASP A 132 -5.39 -7.72 10.62
CA ASP A 132 -5.65 -9.00 11.29
C ASP A 132 -6.19 -8.83 12.72
N SER A 133 -6.76 -7.64 13.05
CA SER A 133 -6.92 -7.27 14.46
C SER A 133 -8.25 -7.64 15.11
N SER A 134 -9.38 -7.96 14.45
CA SER A 134 -10.59 -8.22 15.23
C SER A 134 -11.80 -8.93 14.62
N LEU A 135 -11.98 -8.94 13.32
CA LEU A 135 -13.20 -9.48 12.69
C LEU A 135 -12.94 -10.63 11.71
N SER A 136 -11.70 -11.06 11.57
CA SER A 136 -11.27 -12.03 10.57
C SER A 136 -10.41 -13.13 11.17
N GLU A 137 -10.19 -14.20 10.42
CA GLU A 137 -9.15 -15.17 10.74
C GLU A 137 -7.80 -14.46 10.78
N LYS A 138 -6.98 -14.80 11.76
CA LYS A 138 -5.67 -14.19 11.93
C LYS A 138 -4.67 -14.81 10.96
N ILE A 139 -3.82 -13.97 10.38
CA ILE A 139 -2.62 -14.44 9.70
C ILE A 139 -1.75 -15.19 10.72
N LYS A 140 -1.50 -16.48 10.49
CA LYS A 140 -0.81 -17.35 11.46
C LYS A 140 0.64 -16.95 11.70
N ASP A 141 1.31 -16.44 10.69
CA ASP A 141 2.70 -15.97 10.80
C ASP A 141 2.94 -14.66 10.03
N PRO A 142 2.58 -13.51 10.61
CA PRO A 142 2.80 -12.21 9.97
C PRO A 142 4.26 -11.97 9.59
N LYS A 143 5.21 -12.53 10.34
CA LYS A 143 6.64 -12.41 10.05
C LYS A 143 7.00 -12.93 8.65
N THR A 144 6.41 -14.04 8.22
CA THR A 144 6.68 -14.63 6.89
C THR A 144 5.65 -14.22 5.85
N PHE A 145 4.60 -13.49 6.23
CA PHE A 145 3.56 -13.07 5.32
C PHE A 145 4.12 -12.26 4.14
N GLU A 146 3.62 -12.55 2.95
CA GLU A 146 3.86 -11.79 1.73
C GLU A 146 2.58 -11.73 0.89
N PHE A 147 2.41 -10.63 0.16
CA PHE A 147 1.36 -10.56 -0.85
C PHE A 147 1.78 -11.35 -2.10
N LEU A 148 0.82 -12.05 -2.70
CA LEU A 148 1.07 -12.78 -3.93
C LEU A 148 1.12 -11.82 -5.12
N PRO A 149 2.06 -11.98 -6.06
CA PRO A 149 2.18 -11.15 -7.25
C PRO A 149 0.97 -11.33 -8.18
N ASN A 150 0.72 -10.32 -9.04
CA ASN A 150 -0.35 -10.30 -10.05
C ASN A 150 -1.80 -10.15 -9.54
N GLY A 151 -2.01 -10.11 -8.22
CA GLY A 151 -3.32 -9.76 -7.64
C GLY A 151 -3.60 -8.25 -7.58
N ILE A 152 -2.76 -7.41 -8.21
CA ILE A 152 -2.81 -5.95 -8.04
C ILE A 152 -3.77 -5.32 -9.05
N ILE A 153 -4.81 -4.64 -8.52
CA ILE A 153 -5.51 -3.59 -9.26
C ILE A 153 -5.61 -2.37 -8.34
N TYR A 154 -5.13 -1.23 -8.80
CA TYR A 154 -5.11 0.04 -8.04
C TYR A 154 -4.44 -0.08 -6.66
N ASP A 155 -3.29 -0.79 -6.58
CA ASP A 155 -2.55 -1.01 -5.33
C ASP A 155 -3.29 -1.81 -4.24
N VAL A 156 -4.38 -2.50 -4.56
CA VAL A 156 -5.11 -3.39 -3.65
C VAL A 156 -4.67 -4.83 -3.90
N TRP A 157 -4.09 -5.44 -2.89
CA TRP A 157 -3.70 -6.84 -2.88
C TRP A 157 -4.82 -7.67 -2.25
N LEU A 158 -5.27 -8.70 -2.94
CA LEU A 158 -6.37 -9.54 -2.47
C LEU A 158 -5.93 -10.94 -2.05
N TYR A 159 -4.71 -11.34 -2.39
CA TYR A 159 -4.15 -12.61 -1.95
C TYR A 159 -2.79 -12.43 -1.31
N GLY A 160 -2.59 -13.16 -0.24
CA GLY A 160 -1.31 -13.23 0.45
C GLY A 160 -1.04 -14.66 0.93
N LYS A 161 0.17 -14.94 1.35
CA LYS A 161 0.53 -16.20 2.00
C LYS A 161 1.55 -15.97 3.11
N ASP A 162 1.54 -16.87 4.05
CA ASP A 162 2.64 -17.04 5.00
C ASP A 162 3.25 -18.46 4.84
N LYS A 163 4.10 -18.86 5.75
CA LYS A 163 4.70 -20.21 5.70
C LYS A 163 3.69 -21.34 5.89
N TYR A 164 2.49 -21.05 6.41
CA TYR A 164 1.47 -22.06 6.69
C TYR A 164 0.35 -22.07 5.66
N ASN A 165 -0.21 -20.89 5.31
CA ASN A 165 -1.47 -20.76 4.57
C ASN A 165 -1.40 -19.75 3.44
N VAL A 166 -2.37 -19.86 2.54
CA VAL A 166 -2.76 -18.80 1.58
C VAL A 166 -4.03 -18.14 2.10
N TYR A 167 -4.12 -16.83 1.92
CA TYR A 167 -5.23 -16.01 2.39
C TYR A 167 -5.85 -15.22 1.26
N TYR A 168 -7.19 -15.13 1.27
CA TYR A 168 -7.94 -14.13 0.53
C TYR A 168 -8.27 -12.96 1.46
N ILE A 169 -7.97 -11.75 1.03
CA ILE A 169 -8.12 -10.53 1.83
C ILE A 169 -9.15 -9.65 1.13
N GLU A 170 -10.25 -9.36 1.79
CA GLU A 170 -11.33 -8.54 1.27
C GLU A 170 -11.49 -7.28 2.12
N ASN A 171 -11.48 -6.11 1.49
CA ASN A 171 -11.86 -4.87 2.14
C ASN A 171 -13.35 -4.62 1.85
N LYS A 172 -14.16 -4.56 2.90
CA LYS A 172 -15.60 -4.27 2.82
C LYS A 172 -15.89 -2.91 3.43
N MET A 173 -16.50 -2.03 2.66
CA MET A 173 -17.12 -0.82 3.18
C MET A 173 -18.40 -1.21 3.92
N ILE A 174 -18.50 -0.84 5.19
CA ILE A 174 -19.70 -1.07 6.01
C ILE A 174 -20.64 0.15 5.93
N ASN A 175 -20.05 1.34 5.84
CA ASN A 175 -20.78 2.59 5.60
C ASN A 175 -19.92 3.55 4.75
N CYS A 176 -20.36 4.79 4.57
CA CYS A 176 -19.64 5.76 3.73
C CYS A 176 -18.25 6.17 4.27
N PHE A 177 -17.93 5.83 5.51
CA PHE A 177 -16.71 6.28 6.19
C PHE A 177 -15.84 5.14 6.70
N ASP A 178 -16.43 3.95 6.96
CA ASP A 178 -15.72 2.84 7.58
C ASP A 178 -15.57 1.67 6.62
N SER A 179 -14.37 1.16 6.52
CA SER A 179 -14.06 -0.09 5.81
C SER A 179 -13.27 -1.02 6.71
N TYR A 180 -13.53 -2.31 6.60
CA TYR A 180 -12.86 -3.34 7.38
C TYR A 180 -12.28 -4.41 6.48
N TYR A 181 -11.15 -4.94 6.91
CA TYR A 181 -10.51 -6.07 6.25
C TYR A 181 -11.04 -7.38 6.82
N PHE A 182 -11.42 -8.27 5.92
CA PHE A 182 -11.77 -9.66 6.22
C PHE A 182 -10.72 -10.56 5.59
N ILE A 183 -10.13 -11.42 6.40
CA ILE A 183 -9.11 -12.36 6.00
C ILE A 183 -9.72 -13.75 6.08
N TYR A 184 -9.64 -14.50 5.00
CA TYR A 184 -10.11 -15.87 4.90
C TYR A 184 -8.97 -16.79 4.51
N GLU A 185 -8.78 -17.89 5.23
CA GLU A 185 -7.87 -18.94 4.82
C GLU A 185 -8.42 -19.63 3.56
N VAL A 186 -7.57 -19.86 2.58
CA VAL A 186 -7.93 -20.59 1.36
C VAL A 186 -7.75 -22.07 1.63
N GLU A 187 -8.84 -22.74 2.02
CA GLU A 187 -8.80 -24.14 2.41
C GLU A 187 -8.44 -25.05 1.25
N GLY A 188 -7.62 -26.08 1.54
CA GLY A 188 -7.25 -27.13 0.58
C GLY A 188 -6.28 -26.74 -0.52
N ILE A 189 -5.82 -25.48 -0.55
CA ILE A 189 -4.87 -25.02 -1.57
C ILE A 189 -3.45 -25.51 -1.30
N ASN A 190 -2.75 -25.95 -2.34
CA ASN A 190 -1.32 -26.22 -2.29
C ASN A 190 -0.55 -24.89 -2.37
N LYS A 191 -0.16 -24.35 -1.20
CA LYS A 191 0.52 -23.04 -1.09
C LYS A 191 1.84 -22.93 -1.85
N ASP A 192 2.49 -24.06 -2.14
CA ASP A 192 3.77 -24.09 -2.84
C ASP A 192 3.60 -24.12 -4.37
N LYS A 193 2.35 -24.28 -4.84
CA LYS A 193 1.96 -24.33 -6.25
C LYS A 193 0.94 -23.26 -6.64
N VAL A 194 0.71 -22.28 -5.73
CA VAL A 194 -0.27 -21.23 -5.97
C VAL A 194 0.18 -20.32 -7.12
N GLU A 195 -0.74 -20.08 -8.03
CA GLU A 195 -0.62 -19.11 -9.13
C GLU A 195 -1.80 -18.16 -9.12
N VAL A 196 -1.52 -16.86 -9.13
CA VAL A 196 -2.55 -15.81 -9.21
C VAL A 196 -2.88 -15.58 -10.67
N LEU A 197 -4.12 -15.85 -11.06
CA LEU A 197 -4.61 -15.65 -12.43
C LEU A 197 -5.09 -14.20 -12.62
N ASN A 198 -5.82 -13.67 -11.63
CA ASN A 198 -6.18 -12.25 -11.51
C ASN A 198 -6.57 -11.95 -10.05
N LYS A 199 -7.17 -10.78 -9.78
CA LYS A 199 -7.59 -10.40 -8.44
C LYS A 199 -8.67 -11.31 -7.80
N TRP A 200 -9.38 -12.07 -8.60
CA TRP A 200 -10.48 -12.93 -8.15
C TRP A 200 -10.15 -14.40 -8.15
N PHE A 201 -9.36 -14.83 -9.14
CA PHE A 201 -9.05 -16.23 -9.40
C PHE A 201 -7.59 -16.53 -9.09
N ILE A 202 -7.40 -17.59 -8.33
CA ILE A 202 -6.11 -18.26 -8.15
C ILE A 202 -6.26 -19.74 -8.44
N LYS A 203 -5.18 -20.43 -8.68
CA LYS A 203 -5.14 -21.89 -8.83
C LYS A 203 -3.94 -22.48 -8.11
N ASP A 204 -4.00 -23.77 -7.85
CA ASP A 204 -2.84 -24.57 -7.51
C ASP A 204 -2.59 -25.63 -8.61
N ASP A 205 -2.03 -26.77 -8.28
CA ASP A 205 -1.78 -27.86 -9.22
C ASP A 205 -3.01 -28.76 -9.48
N LYS A 206 -4.17 -28.48 -8.86
CA LYS A 206 -5.38 -29.33 -8.95
C LYS A 206 -6.67 -28.55 -9.13
N ASN A 207 -6.80 -27.41 -8.49
CA ASN A 207 -8.06 -26.68 -8.34
C ASN A 207 -7.94 -25.24 -8.79
N ILE A 208 -9.09 -24.69 -9.20
CA ILE A 208 -9.31 -23.27 -9.40
C ILE A 208 -10.06 -22.73 -8.18
N TYR A 209 -9.70 -21.54 -7.72
CA TYR A 209 -10.34 -20.87 -6.60
C TYR A 209 -10.85 -19.49 -7.03
N PHE A 210 -12.03 -19.14 -6.55
CA PHE A 210 -12.64 -17.83 -6.72
C PHE A 210 -12.86 -17.19 -5.35
N LYS A 211 -12.26 -16.01 -5.12
CA LYS A 211 -12.36 -15.31 -3.82
C LYS A 211 -12.07 -16.22 -2.62
N GLY A 212 -11.00 -17.00 -2.73
CA GLY A 212 -10.56 -17.91 -1.67
C GLY A 212 -11.34 -19.20 -1.52
N LYS A 213 -12.36 -19.48 -2.35
CA LYS A 213 -13.14 -20.72 -2.31
C LYS A 213 -12.91 -21.55 -3.56
N ILE A 214 -12.89 -22.88 -3.42
CA ILE A 214 -12.82 -23.81 -4.56
C ILE A 214 -13.95 -23.48 -5.53
N LEU A 215 -13.61 -23.38 -6.80
CA LEU A 215 -14.58 -23.23 -7.89
C LEU A 215 -15.07 -24.60 -8.35
N GLU A 216 -16.09 -25.10 -7.67
CA GLU A 216 -16.62 -26.45 -7.88
C GLU A 216 -17.01 -26.69 -9.34
N GLY A 217 -16.56 -27.84 -9.89
CA GLY A 217 -16.86 -28.27 -11.24
C GLY A 217 -16.21 -27.46 -12.35
N ALA A 218 -15.23 -26.60 -12.04
CA ALA A 218 -14.42 -25.95 -13.06
C ALA A 218 -13.49 -26.97 -13.73
N ASP A 219 -13.43 -26.93 -15.06
CA ASP A 219 -12.47 -27.75 -15.80
C ASP A 219 -11.07 -27.12 -15.73
N TYR A 220 -10.23 -27.67 -14.91
CA TYR A 220 -8.89 -27.16 -14.64
C TYR A 220 -8.05 -26.95 -15.89
N ASN A 221 -8.14 -27.88 -16.86
CA ASN A 221 -7.27 -27.90 -18.04
C ASN A 221 -7.66 -26.84 -19.09
N THR A 222 -8.91 -26.41 -19.08
CA THR A 222 -9.43 -25.44 -20.05
C THR A 222 -9.82 -24.11 -19.44
N PHE A 223 -9.62 -23.94 -18.12
CA PHE A 223 -9.94 -22.70 -17.44
C PHE A 223 -9.01 -21.56 -17.88
N GLU A 224 -9.60 -20.47 -18.28
CA GLU A 224 -8.92 -19.22 -18.65
C GLU A 224 -9.60 -18.01 -18.02
N VAL A 225 -8.84 -16.94 -17.80
CA VAL A 225 -9.36 -15.63 -17.37
C VAL A 225 -9.46 -14.73 -18.58
N LEU A 226 -10.66 -14.20 -18.80
CA LEU A 226 -10.96 -13.32 -19.91
C LEU A 226 -10.49 -11.85 -19.65
N PRO A 227 -10.32 -11.01 -20.69
CA PRO A 227 -9.88 -9.63 -20.53
C PRO A 227 -10.77 -8.76 -19.64
N ASN A 228 -12.07 -9.08 -19.52
CA ASN A 228 -13.01 -8.41 -18.62
C ASN A 228 -12.88 -8.86 -17.15
N GLY A 229 -12.03 -9.86 -16.87
CA GLY A 229 -11.80 -10.39 -15.53
C GLY A 229 -12.65 -11.60 -15.16
N ASP A 230 -13.60 -12.01 -16.02
CA ASP A 230 -14.39 -13.22 -15.83
C ASP A 230 -13.55 -14.48 -16.07
N GLY A 231 -13.99 -15.59 -15.49
CA GLY A 231 -13.45 -16.91 -15.79
C GLY A 231 -14.26 -17.63 -16.87
N LYS A 232 -13.64 -18.56 -17.58
CA LYS A 232 -14.29 -19.45 -18.54
C LYS A 232 -13.58 -20.79 -18.61
N ASP A 233 -14.32 -21.87 -18.77
CA ASP A 233 -13.81 -23.15 -19.19
C ASP A 233 -14.61 -23.70 -20.39
N LYS A 234 -14.33 -24.90 -20.84
CA LYS A 234 -15.05 -25.53 -21.97
C LYS A 234 -16.55 -25.75 -21.72
N ASN A 235 -16.99 -25.75 -20.45
CA ASN A 235 -18.36 -26.08 -20.07
C ASN A 235 -19.21 -24.83 -19.81
N ARG A 236 -18.61 -23.75 -19.25
CA ARG A 236 -19.34 -22.56 -18.81
C ARG A 236 -18.47 -21.32 -18.61
N SER A 237 -19.11 -20.18 -18.46
CA SER A 237 -18.51 -18.92 -18.04
C SER A 237 -18.80 -18.63 -16.56
N TYR A 238 -17.87 -17.94 -15.91
CA TYR A 238 -17.91 -17.55 -14.50
C TYR A 238 -17.81 -16.03 -14.41
N GLU A 239 -18.96 -15.36 -14.30
CA GLU A 239 -19.03 -13.89 -14.26
C GLU A 239 -18.76 -13.36 -12.86
N TYR A 240 -17.76 -12.50 -12.69
CA TYR A 240 -17.42 -11.95 -11.38
C TYR A 240 -18.41 -10.86 -10.90
N LEU A 241 -19.17 -10.23 -11.83
CA LEU A 241 -20.12 -9.15 -11.52
C LEU A 241 -21.49 -9.61 -11.07
N THR A 242 -21.86 -10.87 -11.27
CA THR A 242 -23.17 -11.36 -10.84
C THR A 242 -23.18 -11.67 -9.34
N LYS A 243 -23.32 -10.61 -8.56
CA LYS A 243 -23.06 -10.53 -7.14
C LYS A 243 -23.82 -11.48 -6.23
N ASP A 244 -24.93 -12.08 -6.63
CA ASP A 244 -25.82 -12.74 -5.67
C ASP A 244 -26.47 -14.04 -6.16
N LYS A 245 -25.98 -14.66 -7.22
CA LYS A 245 -26.61 -15.86 -7.78
C LYS A 245 -25.74 -17.12 -7.85
N TRP A 246 -24.62 -17.16 -7.18
CA TRP A 246 -23.96 -18.42 -6.94
C TRP A 246 -24.69 -19.20 -5.85
N LYS A 247 -25.95 -19.52 -6.12
CA LYS A 247 -26.59 -20.66 -5.47
C LYS A 247 -25.94 -21.89 -6.09
N TRP A 248 -25.22 -22.57 -5.27
CA TRP A 248 -24.71 -23.89 -5.53
C TRP A 248 -25.87 -24.81 -5.88
N PHE A 249 -25.95 -25.23 -7.12
CA PHE A 249 -26.79 -26.33 -7.56
C PHE A 249 -25.92 -27.53 -7.80
#